data_2d9fc9aa62eb5c798c4cc9caf079463d
#
_entry.id   2d9fc9aa62eb5c798c4cc9caf079463d
#
_cell.length_a   1.000
_cell.length_b   1.000
_cell.length_c   1.000
_cell.angle_alpha   90.00
_cell.angle_beta   90.00
_cell.angle_gamma   90.00
#
_symmetry.space_group_name_H-M   'P 1'
#
loop_
_entity.id
_entity.type
_entity.pdbx_description
1 polymer ?
#
loop_
_entity_poly.entity_id
_entity_poly.type
_entity_poly.pdbx_seq_one_letter_code
_entity_poly.pdbx_strand_id
1 'polypeptide(L)'
;MPAHYGAPAAEYAAVRDAVGLSDLSHRGKIRVTGDDRIKWLQSIISNDILPLQPGQGRYSSFLTHKGKMLGYFRVYVQADAVWVEDVGEVGEATFQALRKFLLYGTKAKMENCGESWGLVLVSGPKSAEAVAAA
;
A
#
# COMPACT_ATOMS: atom_id res chain seq x y z
N MET A 1 -15.21 5.64 -9.37
CA MET A 1 -14.60 4.62 -10.24
C MET A 1 -15.66 4.04 -11.15
N PRO A 2 -15.44 3.90 -12.46
CA PRO A 2 -16.44 3.30 -13.35
C PRO A 2 -16.64 1.83 -13.00
N ALA A 3 -17.86 1.32 -13.20
CA ALA A 3 -18.18 -0.09 -12.95
C ALA A 3 -17.57 -1.04 -14.01
N HIS A 4 -17.27 -0.53 -15.20
CA HIS A 4 -16.61 -1.22 -16.32
C HIS A 4 -16.14 -0.19 -17.37
N TYR A 5 -15.29 -0.63 -18.30
CA TYR A 5 -14.74 0.21 -19.38
C TYR A 5 -15.38 -0.06 -20.74
N GLY A 6 -16.58 -0.67 -20.77
CA GLY A 6 -17.41 -0.82 -21.96
C GLY A 6 -17.77 -2.28 -22.32
N ALA A 7 -16.96 -3.25 -21.95
CA ALA A 7 -17.16 -4.66 -22.31
C ALA A 7 -16.98 -5.61 -21.10
N PRO A 8 -17.92 -5.66 -20.14
CA PRO A 8 -17.75 -6.39 -18.89
C PRO A 8 -17.36 -7.87 -19.04
N ALA A 9 -17.93 -8.56 -20.01
CA ALA A 9 -17.62 -9.97 -20.27
C ALA A 9 -16.17 -10.17 -20.76
N ALA A 10 -15.68 -9.28 -21.64
CA ALA A 10 -14.31 -9.32 -22.13
C ALA A 10 -13.31 -8.91 -21.03
N GLU A 11 -13.65 -7.93 -20.22
CA GLU A 11 -12.84 -7.50 -19.06
C GLU A 11 -12.71 -8.63 -18.04
N TYR A 12 -13.81 -9.32 -17.73
CA TYR A 12 -13.79 -10.48 -16.85
C TYR A 12 -12.92 -11.62 -17.42
N ALA A 13 -13.08 -11.95 -18.71
CA ALA A 13 -12.25 -12.95 -19.37
C ALA A 13 -10.78 -12.59 -19.37
N ALA A 14 -10.43 -11.32 -19.59
CA ALA A 14 -9.06 -10.84 -19.54
C ALA A 14 -8.42 -11.06 -18.16
N VAL A 15 -9.12 -10.71 -17.07
CA VAL A 15 -8.62 -10.93 -15.71
C VAL A 15 -8.49 -12.41 -15.38
N ARG A 16 -9.43 -13.24 -15.86
CA ARG A 16 -9.46 -14.67 -15.56
C ARG A 16 -8.41 -15.47 -16.35
N ASP A 17 -8.25 -15.17 -17.63
CA ASP A 17 -7.53 -16.05 -18.58
C ASP A 17 -6.24 -15.43 -19.12
N ALA A 18 -6.02 -14.13 -18.89
CA ALA A 18 -4.87 -13.38 -19.40
C ALA A 18 -4.35 -12.34 -18.38
N VAL A 19 -4.58 -11.05 -18.64
CA VAL A 19 -4.17 -9.90 -17.81
C VAL A 19 -5.28 -8.87 -17.79
N GLY A 20 -5.60 -8.37 -16.61
CA GLY A 20 -6.48 -7.21 -16.43
C GLY A 20 -5.77 -6.11 -15.63
N LEU A 21 -6.16 -4.88 -15.91
CA LEU A 21 -5.71 -3.70 -15.17
C LEU A 21 -6.89 -3.11 -14.40
N SER A 22 -6.64 -2.74 -13.15
CA SER A 22 -7.62 -2.02 -12.32
C SER A 22 -6.97 -0.77 -11.75
N ASP A 23 -7.62 0.37 -11.92
CA ASP A 23 -7.19 1.62 -11.33
C ASP A 23 -7.59 1.64 -9.83
N LEU A 24 -6.59 1.67 -8.96
CA LEU A 24 -6.74 1.78 -7.51
C LEU A 24 -6.22 3.13 -6.98
N SER A 25 -6.08 4.14 -7.86
CA SER A 25 -5.49 5.45 -7.49
C SER A 25 -6.28 6.21 -6.42
N HIS A 26 -7.53 5.81 -6.16
CA HIS A 26 -8.35 6.34 -5.06
C HIS A 26 -7.85 5.92 -3.67
N ARG A 27 -7.02 4.85 -3.58
CA ARG A 27 -6.48 4.39 -2.31
C ARG A 27 -5.41 5.32 -1.76
N GLY A 28 -5.31 5.38 -0.43
CA GLY A 28 -4.26 6.12 0.24
C GLY A 28 -2.88 5.53 -0.04
N LYS A 29 -1.91 6.39 -0.32
CA LYS A 29 -0.50 6.02 -0.55
C LYS A 29 0.38 6.88 0.32
N ILE A 30 1.11 6.24 1.24
CA ILE A 30 2.01 6.92 2.17
C ILE A 30 3.42 6.39 1.93
N ARG A 31 4.35 7.30 1.72
CA ARG A 31 5.78 6.99 1.62
C ARG A 31 6.46 7.30 2.94
N VAL A 32 7.23 6.36 3.46
CA VAL A 32 8.02 6.51 4.68
C VAL A 32 9.49 6.35 4.33
N THR A 33 10.31 7.35 4.65
CA THR A 33 11.75 7.38 4.38
C THR A 33 12.54 7.59 5.67
N GLY A 34 13.87 7.49 5.59
CA GLY A 34 14.79 7.68 6.71
C GLY A 34 15.28 6.38 7.35
N ASP A 35 16.31 6.48 8.18
CA ASP A 35 17.01 5.32 8.74
C ASP A 35 16.11 4.47 9.65
N ASP A 36 15.21 5.11 10.38
CA ASP A 36 14.32 4.43 11.32
C ASP A 36 13.00 3.98 10.69
N ARG A 37 12.77 4.16 9.37
CA ARG A 37 11.48 3.92 8.70
C ARG A 37 10.87 2.54 8.99
N ILE A 38 11.68 1.48 8.93
CA ILE A 38 11.21 0.11 9.16
C ILE A 38 10.95 -0.12 10.66
N LYS A 39 11.89 0.25 11.53
CA LYS A 39 11.76 0.08 12.98
C LYS A 39 10.57 0.86 13.53
N TRP A 40 10.43 2.11 13.09
CA TRP A 40 9.31 2.95 13.50
C TRP A 40 7.97 2.33 13.09
N LEU A 41 7.79 1.97 11.81
CA LEU A 41 6.55 1.39 11.33
C LEU A 41 6.26 0.04 12.01
N GLN A 42 7.26 -0.82 12.15
CA GLN A 42 7.18 -2.08 12.90
C GLN A 42 6.61 -1.92 14.31
N SER A 43 6.98 -0.84 15.00
CA SER A 43 6.57 -0.64 16.40
C SER A 43 5.09 -0.32 16.59
N ILE A 44 4.37 0.03 15.53
CA ILE A 44 2.99 0.52 15.59
C ILE A 44 1.99 -0.31 14.77
N ILE A 45 2.45 -1.27 13.99
CA ILE A 45 1.60 -2.12 13.14
C ILE A 45 1.53 -3.56 13.65
N SER A 46 0.53 -4.30 13.20
CA SER A 46 0.21 -5.63 13.74
C SER A 46 1.05 -6.77 13.15
N ASN A 47 1.68 -6.59 12.00
CA ASN A 47 2.43 -7.64 11.33
C ASN A 47 3.94 -7.34 11.32
N ASP A 48 4.77 -8.39 11.33
CA ASP A 48 6.22 -8.26 11.34
C ASP A 48 6.76 -7.92 9.95
N ILE A 49 7.41 -6.76 9.82
CA ILE A 49 8.03 -6.27 8.58
C ILE A 49 9.56 -6.22 8.66
N LEU A 50 10.16 -6.50 9.83
CA LEU A 50 11.62 -6.49 9.99
C LEU A 50 12.35 -7.48 9.06
N PRO A 51 11.85 -8.70 8.82
CA PRO A 51 12.54 -9.66 7.96
C PRO A 51 12.35 -9.40 6.46
N LEU A 52 11.52 -8.41 6.07
CA LEU A 52 11.25 -8.14 4.66
C LEU A 52 12.45 -7.52 3.96
N GLN A 53 12.73 -8.04 2.77
CA GLN A 53 13.75 -7.50 1.88
C GLN A 53 13.12 -6.53 0.87
N PRO A 54 13.90 -5.64 0.24
CA PRO A 54 13.42 -4.80 -0.85
C PRO A 54 12.70 -5.62 -1.94
N GLY A 55 11.51 -5.16 -2.36
CA GLY A 55 10.62 -5.86 -3.28
C GLY A 55 9.59 -6.77 -2.60
N GLN A 56 9.67 -6.95 -1.29
CA GLN A 56 8.69 -7.73 -0.54
C GLN A 56 7.66 -6.84 0.17
N GLY A 57 6.49 -7.43 0.45
CA GLY A 57 5.42 -6.73 1.17
C GLY A 57 4.54 -7.65 1.98
N ARG A 58 3.81 -7.08 2.91
CA ARG A 58 2.82 -7.78 3.74
C ARG A 58 1.59 -6.93 4.00
N TYR A 59 0.47 -7.59 4.23
CA TYR A 59 -0.68 -6.95 4.84
C TYR A 59 -0.43 -6.69 6.32
N SER A 60 -0.93 -5.57 6.79
CA SER A 60 -0.88 -5.21 8.20
C SER A 60 -2.08 -4.36 8.59
N SER A 61 -2.33 -4.24 9.88
CA SER A 61 -3.31 -3.32 10.42
C SER A 61 -2.66 -2.40 11.45
N PHE A 62 -3.28 -1.25 11.64
CA PHE A 62 -2.97 -0.29 12.68
C PHE A 62 -4.13 -0.27 13.67
N LEU A 63 -3.82 -0.47 14.93
CA LEU A 63 -4.81 -0.70 15.99
C LEU A 63 -4.69 0.35 17.09
N THR A 64 -5.80 0.64 17.76
CA THR A 64 -5.77 1.33 19.06
C THR A 64 -5.20 0.40 20.14
N HIS A 65 -4.85 0.97 21.29
CA HIS A 65 -4.44 0.21 22.48
C HIS A 65 -5.52 -0.77 23.00
N LYS A 66 -6.78 -0.60 22.57
CA LYS A 66 -7.92 -1.50 22.88
C LYS A 66 -8.17 -2.54 21.76
N GLY A 67 -7.30 -2.62 20.75
CA GLY A 67 -7.43 -3.56 19.64
C GLY A 67 -8.43 -3.15 18.56
N LYS A 68 -9.02 -1.93 18.60
CA LYS A 68 -9.88 -1.45 17.52
C LYS A 68 -9.03 -1.07 16.31
N MET A 69 -9.39 -1.58 15.13
CA MET A 69 -8.72 -1.27 13.88
C MET A 69 -8.94 0.20 13.46
N LEU A 70 -7.84 0.89 13.19
CA LEU A 70 -7.80 2.25 12.70
C LEU A 70 -7.43 2.33 11.22
N GLY A 71 -6.71 1.33 10.70
CA GLY A 71 -6.34 1.23 9.31
C GLY A 71 -5.98 -0.21 8.95
N TYR A 72 -6.19 -0.57 7.69
CA TYR A 72 -5.78 -1.83 7.10
C TYR A 72 -5.10 -1.57 5.77
N PHE A 73 -3.87 -2.01 5.63
CA PHE A 73 -3.01 -1.61 4.51
C PHE A 73 -2.03 -2.71 4.10
N ARG A 74 -1.48 -2.54 2.91
CA ARG A 74 -0.30 -3.28 2.45
C ARG A 74 0.93 -2.45 2.73
N VAL A 75 1.97 -3.10 3.20
CA VAL A 75 3.31 -2.52 3.38
C VAL A 75 4.23 -3.11 2.32
N TYR A 76 4.96 -2.26 1.61
CA TYR A 76 5.96 -2.66 0.63
C TYR A 76 7.31 -2.08 1.02
N VAL A 77 8.32 -2.91 1.15
CA VAL A 77 9.69 -2.49 1.47
C VAL A 77 10.45 -2.23 0.17
N GLN A 78 11.10 -1.07 0.10
CA GLN A 78 12.07 -0.72 -0.94
C GLN A 78 13.41 -0.36 -0.29
N ALA A 79 14.45 -0.23 -1.10
CA ALA A 79 15.79 0.05 -0.61
C ALA A 79 15.87 1.35 0.21
N ASP A 80 15.18 2.40 -0.21
CA ASP A 80 15.20 3.75 0.38
C ASP A 80 13.90 4.15 1.09
N ALA A 81 12.83 3.38 0.94
CA ALA A 81 11.51 3.72 1.44
C ALA A 81 10.70 2.50 1.88
N VAL A 82 9.67 2.75 2.66
CA VAL A 82 8.56 1.82 2.88
C VAL A 82 7.30 2.50 2.40
N TRP A 83 6.53 1.79 1.58
CA TRP A 83 5.24 2.25 1.09
C TRP A 83 4.11 1.60 1.86
N VAL A 84 3.13 2.40 2.23
CA VAL A 84 1.89 1.94 2.85
C VAL A 84 0.74 2.27 1.90
N GLU A 85 0.09 1.24 1.37
CA GLU A 85 -1.12 1.32 0.56
C GLU A 85 -2.33 1.07 1.45
N ASP A 86 -3.09 2.11 1.77
CA ASP A 86 -4.34 1.96 2.53
C ASP A 86 -5.40 1.31 1.65
N VAL A 87 -5.91 0.17 2.08
CA VAL A 87 -6.93 -0.60 1.34
C VAL A 87 -8.31 0.06 1.43
N GLY A 88 -8.52 0.93 2.43
CA GLY A 88 -9.73 1.73 2.57
C GLY A 88 -9.69 3.05 1.79
N GLU A 89 -10.82 3.75 1.78
CA GLU A 89 -10.95 5.09 1.17
C GLU A 89 -10.52 6.22 2.15
N VAL A 90 -9.81 5.89 3.22
CA VAL A 90 -9.49 6.79 4.35
C VAL A 90 -8.00 7.14 4.47
N GLY A 91 -7.29 7.16 3.34
CA GLY A 91 -5.84 7.39 3.32
C GLY A 91 -5.35 8.59 4.11
N GLU A 92 -6.06 9.72 4.09
CA GLU A 92 -5.72 10.90 4.89
C GLU A 92 -5.90 10.64 6.40
N ALA A 93 -6.99 9.97 6.80
CA ALA A 93 -7.21 9.64 8.21
C ALA A 93 -6.14 8.68 8.75
N THR A 94 -5.75 7.67 7.97
CA THR A 94 -4.66 6.76 8.29
C THR A 94 -3.33 7.51 8.39
N PHE A 95 -3.03 8.41 7.44
CA PHE A 95 -1.84 9.24 7.48
C PHE A 95 -1.76 10.08 8.76
N GLN A 96 -2.83 10.80 9.10
CA GLN A 96 -2.89 11.62 10.31
C GLN A 96 -2.80 10.78 11.59
N ALA A 97 -3.40 9.59 11.59
CA ALA A 97 -3.32 8.69 12.73
C ALA A 97 -1.90 8.14 12.95
N LEU A 98 -1.22 7.69 11.90
CA LEU A 98 0.17 7.22 11.96
C LEU A 98 1.13 8.34 12.35
N ARG A 99 0.92 9.57 11.84
CA ARG A 99 1.76 10.74 12.12
C ARG A 99 1.86 11.06 13.62
N LYS A 100 0.83 10.77 14.39
CA LYS A 100 0.82 11.00 15.86
C LYS A 100 1.88 10.16 16.60
N PHE A 101 2.33 9.06 15.99
CA PHE A 101 3.36 8.18 16.54
C PHE A 101 4.77 8.48 16.04
N LEU A 102 4.92 9.51 15.18
CA LEU A 102 6.22 9.97 14.73
C LEU A 102 6.78 10.96 15.78
N LEU A 103 7.48 10.41 16.75
CA LEU A 103 8.00 11.15 17.88
C LEU A 103 9.25 11.96 17.51
N TYR A 104 9.51 13.03 18.28
CA TYR A 104 10.73 13.82 18.14
C TYR A 104 11.98 12.93 18.27
N GLY A 105 12.94 13.12 17.39
CA GLY A 105 14.18 12.34 17.36
C GLY A 105 14.12 11.06 16.50
N THR A 106 12.93 10.64 16.06
CA THR A 106 12.79 9.52 15.11
C THR A 106 13.31 9.95 13.74
N LYS A 107 14.28 9.22 13.19
CA LYS A 107 14.85 9.46 11.85
C LYS A 107 13.95 8.81 10.77
N ALA A 108 12.67 9.15 10.77
CA ALA A 108 11.73 8.77 9.75
C ALA A 108 10.91 9.98 9.31
N LYS A 109 10.54 10.01 8.04
CA LYS A 109 9.71 11.06 7.42
C LYS A 109 8.56 10.40 6.67
N MET A 110 7.36 10.91 6.86
CA MET A 110 6.15 10.48 6.16
C MET A 110 5.74 11.50 5.12
N GLU A 111 5.30 11.02 3.98
CA GLU A 111 4.74 11.80 2.87
C GLU A 111 3.42 11.18 2.42
N ASN A 112 2.37 12.00 2.31
CA ASN A 112 1.12 11.57 1.70
C ASN A 112 1.22 11.74 0.19
N CYS A 113 1.23 10.63 -0.55
CA CYS A 113 1.38 10.57 -2.00
C CYS A 113 0.03 10.30 -2.71
N GLY A 114 -1.08 10.43 -2.00
CA GLY A 114 -2.42 10.11 -2.51
C GLY A 114 -2.76 10.78 -3.84
N GLU A 115 -2.42 12.04 -4.00
CA GLU A 115 -2.73 12.83 -5.21
C GLU A 115 -1.61 12.82 -6.26
N SER A 116 -0.37 12.54 -5.84
CA SER A 116 0.80 12.63 -6.72
C SER A 116 1.19 11.33 -7.41
N TRP A 117 0.65 10.19 -6.96
CA TRP A 117 0.96 8.86 -7.47
C TRP A 117 -0.30 8.09 -7.85
N GLY A 118 -0.31 7.52 -9.06
CA GLY A 118 -1.29 6.51 -9.46
C GLY A 118 -0.96 5.15 -8.85
N LEU A 119 -1.99 4.32 -8.67
CA LEU A 119 -1.86 2.94 -8.25
C LEU A 119 -2.65 2.05 -9.21
N VAL A 120 -1.98 1.13 -9.86
CA VAL A 120 -2.59 0.18 -10.79
C VAL A 120 -2.39 -1.24 -10.28
N LEU A 121 -3.48 -1.98 -10.19
CA LEU A 121 -3.45 -3.42 -9.94
C LEU A 121 -3.39 -4.15 -11.27
N VAL A 122 -2.34 -4.94 -11.46
CA VAL A 122 -2.21 -5.89 -12.58
C VAL A 122 -2.59 -7.28 -12.07
N SER A 123 -3.62 -7.88 -12.63
CA SER A 123 -4.14 -9.17 -12.18
C SER A 123 -4.37 -10.13 -13.33
N GLY A 124 -4.43 -11.44 -13.01
CA GLY A 124 -4.57 -12.50 -13.98
C GLY A 124 -3.35 -13.41 -14.09
N PRO A 125 -3.49 -14.59 -14.72
CA PRO A 125 -2.44 -15.62 -14.77
C PRO A 125 -1.16 -15.16 -15.48
N LYS A 126 -1.22 -14.18 -16.38
CA LYS A 126 -0.08 -13.62 -17.12
C LYS A 126 0.39 -12.27 -16.57
N SER A 127 -0.06 -11.85 -15.38
CA SER A 127 0.26 -10.55 -14.80
C SER A 127 1.76 -10.36 -14.55
N ALA A 128 2.47 -11.39 -14.08
CA ALA A 128 3.90 -11.31 -13.84
C ALA A 128 4.71 -11.09 -15.12
N GLU A 129 4.34 -11.78 -16.21
CA GLU A 129 4.97 -11.62 -17.53
C GLU A 129 4.74 -10.20 -18.08
N ALA A 130 3.50 -9.70 -17.95
CA ALA A 130 3.14 -8.36 -18.41
C ALA A 130 3.91 -7.26 -17.67
N VAL A 131 4.08 -7.39 -16.36
CA VAL A 131 4.84 -6.42 -15.55
C VAL A 131 6.34 -6.51 -15.87
N ALA A 132 6.88 -7.71 -16.12
CA ALA A 132 8.29 -7.86 -16.48
C ALA A 132 8.64 -7.32 -17.88
N ALA A 133 7.65 -7.18 -18.77
CA ALA A 133 7.82 -6.67 -20.12
C ALA A 133 7.61 -5.13 -20.24
N ALA A 134 7.14 -4.48 -19.17
CA ALA A 134 6.86 -3.05 -19.14
C ALA A 134 8.08 -2.23 -18.70
#